data_d9300d038c8e5e0f5513b673a2ba80a6
#
_entry.id   d9300d038c8e5e0f5513b673a2ba80a6
#
_cell.length_a   1.000
_cell.length_b   1.000
_cell.length_c   1.000
_cell.angle_alpha   90.00
_cell.angle_beta   90.00
_cell.angle_gamma   90.00
#
_symmetry.space_group_name_H-M   'P 1'
#
loop_
_entity.id
_entity.type
_entity.pdbx_description
1 polymer ?
#
loop_
_entity_poly.entity_id
_entity_poly.type
_entity_poly.pdbx_seq_one_letter_code
_entity_poly.pdbx_strand_id
1 'polypeptide(L)'
;MLTMTKSHVNGYFCDFGQGDIGFENGYEYAVKNVEKAGGISVINHPGDWLGSAKHPEKARDIKNVRYFGNIFNSYNSCLGMEILNRVDSVTSSDRILWDQVLQYVIPRGERTVWGFGNSDAHKLSDIDTSYMDFILPEYSIENVKNTMKNGNFFVVGRRARKEMPDDFVGEGPLPRVTGITVDDENDTITVTAENADKIQWIANEKILEETTVNEGGKIISEIKLREHSDDITCYVRFQLIGEGGICFSQPFTCDDGNMARFIIEDNRTDMQKFLDKLIHILSSMRIYVVFQELYRKIF
;
A
#
# COMPACT_ATOMS: atom_id res chain seq x y z
N MET A 1 9.35 -4.55 -14.47
CA MET A 1 9.20 -3.10 -14.27
C MET A 1 8.89 -2.48 -15.62
N LEU A 2 7.81 -1.73 -15.75
CA LEU A 2 7.14 -1.50 -17.05
C LEU A 2 7.07 -0.04 -17.51
N THR A 3 7.81 0.90 -16.89
CA THR A 3 7.76 2.30 -17.32
C THR A 3 9.12 2.98 -17.26
N MET A 4 9.33 3.98 -18.12
CA MET A 4 10.55 4.81 -18.14
C MET A 4 10.50 5.98 -17.15
N THR A 5 9.37 6.23 -16.53
CA THR A 5 9.15 7.29 -15.55
C THR A 5 9.13 6.68 -14.14
N LYS A 6 8.99 7.49 -13.11
CA LYS A 6 8.88 7.02 -11.72
C LYS A 6 7.60 6.24 -11.41
N SER A 7 6.68 6.09 -12.36
CA SER A 7 5.43 5.32 -12.22
C SER A 7 5.66 3.83 -12.52
N HIS A 8 6.41 3.16 -11.65
CA HIS A 8 6.74 1.76 -11.83
C HIS A 8 5.60 0.83 -11.41
N VAL A 9 5.40 -0.25 -12.17
CA VAL A 9 4.42 -1.30 -11.89
C VAL A 9 5.12 -2.65 -11.98
N ASN A 10 4.91 -3.50 -11.00
CA ASN A 10 5.26 -4.91 -11.10
C ASN A 10 4.12 -5.66 -11.77
N GLY A 11 4.44 -6.43 -12.81
CA GLY A 11 3.54 -7.40 -13.44
C GLY A 11 3.98 -8.81 -13.10
N TYR A 12 3.09 -9.60 -12.52
CA TYR A 12 3.34 -10.98 -12.13
C TYR A 12 2.50 -11.93 -12.96
N PHE A 13 3.06 -13.11 -13.26
CA PHE A 13 2.36 -14.22 -13.92
C PHE A 13 1.80 -13.88 -15.31
N CYS A 14 2.46 -13.01 -16.06
CA CYS A 14 2.14 -12.65 -17.43
C CYS A 14 3.41 -12.29 -18.21
N ASP A 15 3.31 -12.30 -19.52
CA ASP A 15 4.43 -11.99 -20.43
C ASP A 15 4.49 -10.50 -20.83
N PHE A 16 3.57 -9.67 -20.35
CA PHE A 16 3.57 -8.26 -20.65
C PHE A 16 4.76 -7.55 -20.02
N GLY A 17 5.45 -6.73 -20.79
CA GLY A 17 6.56 -5.89 -20.31
C GLY A 17 7.95 -6.49 -20.42
N GLN A 18 8.10 -7.69 -20.99
CA GLN A 18 9.39 -8.24 -21.32
C GLN A 18 10.00 -7.48 -22.52
N GLY A 19 10.86 -6.51 -22.22
CA GLY A 19 11.52 -5.68 -23.23
C GLY A 19 10.72 -4.49 -23.76
N ASP A 20 9.46 -4.34 -23.35
CA ASP A 20 8.64 -3.17 -23.71
C ASP A 20 8.85 -2.06 -22.65
N ILE A 21 9.46 -0.98 -23.09
CA ILE A 21 9.57 0.23 -22.28
C ILE A 21 8.40 1.14 -22.66
N GLY A 22 7.40 1.25 -21.79
CA GLY A 22 6.29 2.19 -21.96
C GLY A 22 6.78 3.63 -21.91
N PHE A 23 6.32 4.47 -22.84
CA PHE A 23 6.61 5.90 -22.85
C PHE A 23 5.52 6.74 -22.17
N GLU A 24 4.56 6.08 -21.54
CA GLU A 24 3.43 6.77 -20.91
C GLU A 24 3.76 7.17 -19.47
N ASN A 25 3.32 8.36 -19.12
CA ASN A 25 3.46 8.87 -17.75
C ASN A 25 2.23 8.44 -16.94
N GLY A 26 2.44 7.71 -15.85
CA GLY A 26 1.39 7.23 -14.97
C GLY A 26 1.28 5.71 -14.96
N TYR A 27 0.48 5.22 -14.01
CA TYR A 27 0.38 3.79 -13.69
C TYR A 27 -0.64 3.03 -14.53
N GLU A 28 -1.68 3.73 -15.02
CA GLU A 28 -2.87 3.09 -15.60
C GLU A 28 -2.56 2.27 -16.85
N TYR A 29 -1.66 2.75 -17.71
CA TYR A 29 -1.28 2.02 -18.91
C TYR A 29 -0.70 0.64 -18.61
N ALA A 30 0.26 0.59 -17.69
CA ALA A 30 0.91 -0.67 -17.31
C ALA A 30 -0.08 -1.63 -16.63
N VAL A 31 -0.87 -1.14 -15.68
CA VAL A 31 -1.91 -1.92 -14.99
C VAL A 31 -2.90 -2.52 -15.97
N LYS A 32 -3.45 -1.70 -16.88
CA LYS A 32 -4.40 -2.13 -17.92
C LYS A 32 -3.84 -3.23 -18.82
N ASN A 33 -2.58 -3.13 -19.20
CA ASN A 33 -1.98 -4.14 -20.11
C ASN A 33 -1.60 -5.42 -19.36
N VAL A 34 -1.20 -5.34 -18.09
CA VAL A 34 -1.03 -6.52 -17.23
C VAL A 34 -2.37 -7.26 -17.07
N GLU A 35 -3.48 -6.54 -16.85
CA GLU A 35 -4.81 -7.15 -16.78
C GLU A 35 -5.19 -7.86 -18.09
N LYS A 36 -5.00 -7.21 -19.23
CA LYS A 36 -5.25 -7.82 -20.54
C LYS A 36 -4.41 -9.09 -20.79
N ALA A 37 -3.21 -9.15 -20.23
CA ALA A 37 -2.34 -10.31 -20.30
C ALA A 37 -2.66 -11.40 -19.27
N GLY A 38 -3.71 -11.22 -18.45
CA GLY A 38 -4.13 -12.16 -17.42
C GLY A 38 -3.21 -12.21 -16.19
N GLY A 39 -2.38 -11.18 -16.01
CA GLY A 39 -1.44 -11.06 -14.90
C GLY A 39 -2.02 -10.42 -13.64
N ILE A 40 -1.16 -10.26 -12.66
CA ILE A 40 -1.39 -9.51 -11.42
C ILE A 40 -0.48 -8.29 -11.45
N SER A 41 -0.98 -7.11 -11.09
CA SER A 41 -0.17 -5.90 -10.99
C SER A 41 -0.15 -5.32 -9.58
N VAL A 42 0.97 -4.66 -9.26
CA VAL A 42 1.20 -3.90 -8.03
C VAL A 42 1.85 -2.57 -8.39
N ILE A 43 1.30 -1.49 -7.86
CA ILE A 43 1.84 -0.13 -8.03
C ILE A 43 3.06 0.04 -7.11
N ASN A 44 4.22 0.38 -7.67
CA ASN A 44 5.44 0.54 -6.91
C ASN A 44 5.65 1.98 -6.47
N HIS A 45 6.15 2.18 -5.25
CA HIS A 45 6.59 3.43 -4.62
C HIS A 45 5.88 4.71 -5.14
N PRO A 46 4.55 4.81 -5.02
CA PRO A 46 3.78 5.93 -5.55
C PRO A 46 4.24 7.29 -4.96
N GLY A 47 4.82 7.29 -3.78
CA GLY A 47 5.36 8.47 -3.14
C GLY A 47 6.55 9.08 -3.88
N ASP A 48 7.38 8.29 -4.54
CA ASP A 48 8.46 8.81 -5.39
C ASP A 48 7.90 9.54 -6.61
N TRP A 49 6.85 8.99 -7.22
CA TRP A 49 6.16 9.62 -8.35
C TRP A 49 5.46 10.92 -7.95
N LEU A 50 4.78 10.95 -6.79
CA LEU A 50 4.12 12.11 -6.24
C LEU A 50 5.11 13.14 -5.68
N GLY A 51 6.30 12.71 -5.27
CA GLY A 51 7.22 13.49 -4.45
C GLY A 51 6.69 13.70 -3.02
N SER A 52 5.84 12.80 -2.52
CA SER A 52 5.14 12.95 -1.25
C SER A 52 6.03 12.67 -0.04
N ALA A 53 7.17 12.02 -0.18
CA ALA A 53 8.16 11.90 0.90
C ALA A 53 8.64 13.28 1.42
N LYS A 54 8.71 14.28 0.52
CA LYS A 54 9.04 15.67 0.88
C LYS A 54 7.80 16.54 1.09
N HIS A 55 6.66 16.13 0.57
CA HIS A 55 5.40 16.85 0.55
C HIS A 55 4.26 15.89 0.95
N PRO A 56 4.16 15.51 2.25
CA PRO A 56 3.17 14.52 2.72
C PRO A 56 1.72 14.90 2.44
N GLU A 57 1.43 16.20 2.29
CA GLU A 57 0.11 16.71 1.91
C GLU A 57 -0.38 16.16 0.56
N LYS A 58 0.54 15.81 -0.36
CA LYS A 58 0.19 15.21 -1.64
C LYS A 58 -0.40 13.82 -1.51
N ALA A 59 -0.04 13.07 -0.46
CA ALA A 59 -0.62 11.77 -0.18
C ALA A 59 -2.08 11.86 0.26
N ARG A 60 -2.50 13.02 0.81
CA ARG A 60 -3.89 13.31 1.24
C ARG A 60 -4.67 14.11 0.20
N ASP A 61 -4.02 14.62 -0.86
CA ASP A 61 -4.71 15.35 -1.92
C ASP A 61 -5.74 14.44 -2.58
N ILE A 62 -7.01 14.82 -2.50
CA ILE A 62 -8.14 14.05 -3.03
C ILE A 62 -7.99 13.73 -4.53
N LYS A 63 -7.29 14.57 -5.28
CA LYS A 63 -6.98 14.31 -6.70
C LYS A 63 -6.09 13.09 -6.85
N ASN A 64 -5.07 12.97 -6.02
CA ASN A 64 -4.15 11.83 -6.03
C ASN A 64 -4.83 10.57 -5.49
N VAL A 65 -5.58 10.69 -4.40
CA VAL A 65 -6.36 9.58 -3.83
C VAL A 65 -7.34 9.01 -4.87
N ARG A 66 -8.05 9.87 -5.60
CA ARG A 66 -8.96 9.47 -6.68
C ARG A 66 -8.24 8.84 -7.85
N TYR A 67 -7.08 9.36 -8.23
CA TYR A 67 -6.29 8.79 -9.31
C TYR A 67 -5.96 7.31 -9.05
N PHE A 68 -5.39 7.02 -7.88
CA PHE A 68 -5.06 5.64 -7.49
C PHE A 68 -6.32 4.81 -7.23
N GLY A 69 -7.28 5.35 -6.50
CA GLY A 69 -8.53 4.66 -6.18
C GLY A 69 -9.31 4.25 -7.44
N ASN A 70 -9.34 5.10 -8.47
CA ASN A 70 -9.98 4.77 -9.74
C ASN A 70 -9.25 3.64 -10.49
N ILE A 71 -7.92 3.56 -10.41
CA ILE A 71 -7.17 2.43 -10.97
C ILE A 71 -7.60 1.14 -10.27
N PHE A 72 -7.62 1.12 -8.94
CA PHE A 72 -8.04 -0.05 -8.18
C PHE A 72 -9.49 -0.45 -8.46
N ASN A 73 -10.40 0.49 -8.59
CA ASN A 73 -11.80 0.21 -8.90
C ASN A 73 -12.02 -0.24 -10.36
N SER A 74 -11.09 0.09 -11.28
CA SER A 74 -11.23 -0.23 -12.71
C SER A 74 -10.54 -1.51 -13.13
N TYR A 75 -9.52 -1.94 -12.40
CA TYR A 75 -8.65 -3.06 -12.78
C TYR A 75 -8.49 -4.06 -11.64
N ASN A 76 -9.20 -5.19 -11.73
CA ASN A 76 -9.19 -6.23 -10.70
C ASN A 76 -7.83 -6.93 -10.54
N SER A 77 -7.00 -6.91 -11.58
CA SER A 77 -5.64 -7.44 -11.52
C SER A 77 -4.69 -6.59 -10.68
N CYS A 78 -5.01 -5.30 -10.46
CA CYS A 78 -4.22 -4.42 -9.61
C CYS A 78 -4.57 -4.65 -8.15
N LEU A 79 -3.76 -5.47 -7.47
CA LEU A 79 -4.08 -5.92 -6.12
C LEU A 79 -3.77 -4.88 -5.04
N GLY A 80 -2.81 -4.00 -5.30
CA GLY A 80 -2.38 -3.06 -4.28
C GLY A 80 -1.20 -2.19 -4.69
N MET A 81 -0.58 -1.58 -3.69
CA MET A 81 0.52 -0.64 -3.85
C MET A 81 1.62 -0.89 -2.82
N GLU A 82 2.85 -0.52 -3.16
CA GLU A 82 3.92 -0.50 -2.18
C GLU A 82 3.63 0.52 -1.08
N ILE A 83 3.80 0.05 0.14
CA ILE A 83 3.73 0.86 1.36
C ILE A 83 5.10 0.97 2.03
N LEU A 84 6.04 0.12 1.62
CA LEU A 84 7.41 0.11 2.10
C LEU A 84 8.35 -0.33 0.96
N ASN A 85 9.37 0.49 0.68
CA ASN A 85 10.36 0.20 -0.35
C ASN A 85 11.77 0.48 0.21
N ARG A 86 12.67 -0.48 0.05
CA ARG A 86 14.09 -0.37 0.47
C ARG A 86 14.24 0.06 1.93
N VAL A 87 14.89 1.21 2.12
CA VAL A 87 15.14 1.86 3.41
C VAL A 87 14.16 3.01 3.67
N ASP A 88 13.00 2.96 3.06
CA ASP A 88 11.90 3.92 3.22
C ASP A 88 12.25 5.39 2.92
N SER A 89 13.20 5.61 2.00
CA SER A 89 13.67 6.96 1.70
C SER A 89 12.69 7.81 0.90
N VAL A 90 11.85 7.17 0.09
CA VAL A 90 10.87 7.83 -0.81
C VAL A 90 9.43 7.38 -0.56
N THR A 91 9.21 6.40 0.31
CA THR A 91 7.91 5.77 0.57
C THR A 91 7.33 6.06 1.95
N SER A 92 7.97 6.91 2.74
CA SER A 92 7.54 7.23 4.11
C SER A 92 6.08 7.75 4.20
N SER A 93 5.57 8.37 3.14
CA SER A 93 4.19 8.84 3.04
C SER A 93 3.25 7.91 2.27
N ASP A 94 3.74 6.75 1.77
CA ASP A 94 2.90 5.82 1.01
C ASP A 94 1.88 5.12 1.91
N ARG A 95 2.19 4.94 3.21
CA ARG A 95 1.20 4.47 4.19
C ARG A 95 0.06 5.47 4.40
N ILE A 96 0.34 6.78 4.31
CA ILE A 96 -0.70 7.83 4.34
C ILE A 96 -1.59 7.70 3.09
N LEU A 97 -0.98 7.61 1.92
CA LEU A 97 -1.71 7.45 0.66
C LEU A 97 -2.55 6.15 0.68
N TRP A 98 -1.98 5.06 1.19
CA TRP A 98 -2.67 3.79 1.33
C TRP A 98 -3.91 3.90 2.23
N ASP A 99 -3.77 4.50 3.41
CA ASP A 99 -4.88 4.74 4.32
C ASP A 99 -6.00 5.60 3.67
N GLN A 100 -5.63 6.63 2.89
CA GLN A 100 -6.58 7.44 2.13
C GLN A 100 -7.25 6.66 0.98
N VAL A 101 -6.49 5.83 0.27
CA VAL A 101 -7.00 5.00 -0.82
C VAL A 101 -7.94 3.91 -0.29
N LEU A 102 -7.65 3.30 0.87
CA LEU A 102 -8.54 2.34 1.52
C LEU A 102 -9.91 2.98 1.81
N GLN A 103 -9.93 4.19 2.40
CA GLN A 103 -11.17 4.93 2.67
C GLN A 103 -11.91 5.32 1.39
N TYR A 104 -11.20 5.47 0.27
CA TYR A 104 -11.84 5.76 -1.01
C TYR A 104 -12.38 4.51 -1.70
N VAL A 105 -11.65 3.39 -1.68
CA VAL A 105 -11.95 2.19 -2.47
C VAL A 105 -12.96 1.30 -1.77
N ILE A 106 -12.76 0.98 -0.48
CA ILE A 106 -13.56 0.00 0.25
C ILE A 106 -15.06 0.35 0.19
N PRO A 107 -15.51 1.58 0.49
CA PRO A 107 -16.93 1.91 0.46
C PRO A 107 -17.56 1.88 -0.95
N ARG A 108 -16.75 1.89 -2.01
CA ARG A 108 -17.23 1.96 -3.40
C ARG A 108 -17.22 0.64 -4.15
N GLY A 109 -16.33 -0.25 -3.78
CA GLY A 109 -15.98 -1.38 -4.65
C GLY A 109 -16.05 -2.74 -3.99
N GLU A 110 -16.43 -2.83 -2.73
CA GLU A 110 -16.45 -4.09 -1.97
C GLU A 110 -15.11 -4.88 -2.07
N ARG A 111 -14.02 -4.15 -2.25
CA ARG A 111 -12.67 -4.72 -2.34
C ARG A 111 -11.69 -3.95 -1.49
N THR A 112 -10.63 -4.62 -1.10
CA THR A 112 -9.51 -4.06 -0.36
C THR A 112 -8.32 -3.80 -1.30
N VAL A 113 -7.48 -2.85 -0.94
CA VAL A 113 -6.19 -2.56 -1.60
C VAL A 113 -5.09 -3.03 -0.67
N TRP A 114 -4.32 -4.04 -1.09
CA TRP A 114 -3.27 -4.62 -0.25
C TRP A 114 -2.03 -3.74 -0.22
N GLY A 115 -1.37 -3.69 0.94
CA GLY A 115 -0.05 -3.07 1.08
C GLY A 115 1.04 -4.06 0.70
N PHE A 116 1.99 -3.65 -0.14
CA PHE A 116 3.14 -4.46 -0.57
C PHE A 116 4.45 -3.86 -0.07
N GLY A 117 5.47 -4.71 0.09
CA GLY A 117 6.82 -4.28 0.44
C GLY A 117 7.85 -4.94 -0.46
N ASN A 118 8.83 -4.16 -0.91
CA ASN A 118 9.91 -4.66 -1.77
C ASN A 118 11.24 -4.03 -1.40
N SER A 119 12.30 -4.80 -1.53
CA SER A 119 13.66 -4.31 -1.34
C SER A 119 14.13 -3.41 -2.49
N ASP A 120 13.50 -3.49 -3.67
CA ASP A 120 13.93 -2.80 -4.89
C ASP A 120 15.46 -2.91 -5.08
N ALA A 121 15.96 -4.16 -4.91
CA ALA A 121 17.37 -4.44 -4.79
C ALA A 121 18.12 -4.17 -6.09
N HIS A 122 19.10 -3.29 -6.05
CA HIS A 122 20.04 -3.00 -7.15
C HIS A 122 21.46 -3.49 -6.83
N LYS A 123 21.71 -3.89 -5.59
CA LYS A 123 22.97 -4.48 -5.09
C LYS A 123 22.68 -5.44 -3.93
N LEU A 124 23.61 -6.29 -3.57
CA LEU A 124 23.42 -7.31 -2.53
C LEU A 124 23.04 -6.72 -1.16
N SER A 125 23.54 -5.54 -0.81
CA SER A 125 23.19 -4.88 0.45
C SER A 125 21.76 -4.32 0.50
N ASP A 126 21.02 -4.34 -0.60
CA ASP A 126 19.62 -3.93 -0.63
C ASP A 126 18.68 -5.11 -0.30
N ILE A 127 19.20 -6.35 -0.37
CA ILE A 127 18.44 -7.54 0.01
C ILE A 127 18.18 -7.51 1.52
N ASP A 128 17.03 -7.99 1.97
CA ASP A 128 16.59 -8.02 3.37
C ASP A 128 16.25 -6.63 3.97
N THR A 129 16.16 -5.59 3.16
CA THR A 129 15.75 -4.27 3.67
C THR A 129 14.25 -4.17 3.89
N SER A 130 13.45 -4.71 2.95
CA SER A 130 12.00 -4.87 3.06
C SER A 130 11.50 -5.95 2.10
N TYR A 131 10.47 -6.69 2.50
CA TYR A 131 9.87 -7.77 1.73
C TYR A 131 8.48 -8.15 2.25
N MET A 132 7.83 -9.11 1.58
CA MET A 132 6.56 -9.69 2.02
C MET A 132 6.79 -11.04 2.69
N ASP A 133 6.19 -11.25 3.86
CA ASP A 133 6.15 -12.53 4.56
C ASP A 133 4.82 -13.22 4.24
N PHE A 134 4.85 -14.20 3.34
CA PHE A 134 3.67 -14.88 2.83
C PHE A 134 3.23 -16.03 3.73
N ILE A 135 1.93 -16.11 4.02
CA ILE A 135 1.32 -17.23 4.71
C ILE A 135 0.83 -18.23 3.66
N LEU A 136 1.55 -19.32 3.49
CA LEU A 136 1.26 -20.36 2.50
C LEU A 136 0.95 -21.70 3.18
N PRO A 137 -0.09 -22.43 2.74
CA PRO A 137 -0.31 -23.79 3.21
C PRO A 137 0.81 -24.74 2.73
N GLU A 138 1.30 -24.52 1.52
CA GLU A 138 2.45 -25.19 0.91
C GLU A 138 3.03 -24.31 -0.21
N TYR A 139 4.28 -24.53 -0.58
CA TYR A 139 4.92 -23.78 -1.65
C TYR A 139 4.46 -24.27 -3.03
N SER A 140 3.65 -23.46 -3.70
CA SER A 140 3.25 -23.63 -5.09
C SER A 140 2.95 -22.26 -5.73
N ILE A 141 3.05 -22.18 -7.07
CA ILE A 141 2.72 -20.95 -7.81
C ILE A 141 1.26 -20.55 -7.56
N GLU A 142 0.36 -21.51 -7.49
CA GLU A 142 -1.06 -21.24 -7.26
C GLU A 142 -1.30 -20.68 -5.86
N ASN A 143 -0.67 -21.25 -4.83
CA ASN A 143 -0.77 -20.74 -3.47
C ASN A 143 -0.16 -19.34 -3.34
N VAL A 144 0.95 -19.05 -4.02
CA VAL A 144 1.51 -17.68 -4.08
C VAL A 144 0.51 -16.71 -4.70
N LYS A 145 -0.11 -17.07 -5.84
CA LYS A 145 -1.14 -16.24 -6.46
C LYS A 145 -2.34 -16.00 -5.55
N ASN A 146 -2.82 -17.05 -4.89
CA ASN A 146 -3.97 -16.98 -3.99
C ASN A 146 -3.65 -16.14 -2.75
N THR A 147 -2.47 -16.29 -2.19
CA THR A 147 -1.96 -15.47 -1.08
C THR A 147 -1.90 -13.99 -1.45
N MET A 148 -1.36 -13.65 -2.63
CA MET A 148 -1.35 -12.27 -3.11
C MET A 148 -2.76 -11.71 -3.29
N LYS A 149 -3.69 -12.48 -3.89
CA LYS A 149 -5.07 -12.03 -4.14
C LYS A 149 -5.87 -11.81 -2.86
N ASN A 150 -5.62 -12.63 -1.85
CA ASN A 150 -6.38 -12.62 -0.59
C ASN A 150 -5.74 -11.80 0.52
N GLY A 151 -4.57 -11.20 0.30
CA GLY A 151 -3.87 -10.42 1.31
C GLY A 151 -3.32 -11.26 2.48
N ASN A 152 -3.08 -12.56 2.29
CA ASN A 152 -2.58 -13.44 3.34
C ASN A 152 -1.06 -13.30 3.51
N PHE A 153 -0.60 -12.09 3.76
CA PHE A 153 0.82 -11.78 3.94
C PHE A 153 0.99 -10.51 4.77
N PHE A 154 2.19 -10.35 5.31
CA PHE A 154 2.63 -9.16 6.01
C PHE A 154 3.71 -8.46 5.20
N VAL A 155 3.87 -7.15 5.43
CA VAL A 155 4.99 -6.38 4.91
C VAL A 155 5.97 -6.16 6.05
N VAL A 156 7.21 -6.58 5.86
CA VAL A 156 8.26 -6.43 6.88
C VAL A 156 9.42 -5.62 6.35
N GLY A 157 10.08 -4.89 7.23
CA GLY A 157 11.27 -4.13 6.87
C GLY A 157 12.12 -3.72 8.05
N ARG A 158 13.40 -3.49 7.75
CA ARG A 158 14.42 -3.07 8.73
C ARG A 158 14.27 -1.61 9.15
N ARG A 159 13.52 -0.82 8.39
CA ARG A 159 13.37 0.61 8.59
C ARG A 159 12.03 1.11 8.08
N ALA A 160 11.38 1.97 8.86
CA ALA A 160 10.19 2.71 8.47
C ALA A 160 10.26 4.12 9.06
N ARG A 161 10.58 5.10 8.21
CA ARG A 161 10.95 6.46 8.65
C ARG A 161 9.82 7.28 9.24
N LYS A 162 8.58 6.91 8.97
CA LYS A 162 7.42 7.56 9.58
C LYS A 162 7.15 7.04 10.99
N GLU A 163 7.41 5.75 11.21
CA GLU A 163 7.05 5.02 12.42
C GLU A 163 8.18 4.91 13.43
N MET A 164 9.42 5.10 12.97
CA MET A 164 10.65 4.91 13.73
C MET A 164 11.56 6.14 13.61
N PRO A 165 12.50 6.34 14.54
CA PRO A 165 13.52 7.38 14.43
C PRO A 165 14.27 7.35 13.09
N ASP A 166 14.66 8.51 12.56
CA ASP A 166 15.28 8.63 11.24
C ASP A 166 16.61 7.86 11.09
N ASP A 167 17.32 7.66 12.17
CA ASP A 167 18.60 6.91 12.25
C ASP A 167 18.41 5.43 12.58
N PHE A 168 17.19 4.99 12.87
CA PHE A 168 16.91 3.61 13.22
C PHE A 168 17.14 2.69 12.03
N VAL A 169 17.88 1.61 12.27
CA VAL A 169 18.02 0.47 11.35
C VAL A 169 17.89 -0.79 12.20
N GLY A 170 16.87 -1.60 11.93
CA GLY A 170 16.61 -2.80 12.70
C GLY A 170 17.72 -3.83 12.57
N GLU A 171 18.13 -4.39 13.71
CA GLU A 171 19.08 -5.49 13.81
C GLU A 171 18.40 -6.69 14.50
N GLY A 172 18.85 -7.90 14.19
CA GLY A 172 18.28 -9.10 14.78
C GLY A 172 16.97 -9.57 14.11
N PRO A 173 16.14 -10.36 14.81
CA PRO A 173 14.91 -10.93 14.25
C PRO A 173 13.84 -9.86 14.05
N LEU A 174 13.17 -9.90 12.88
CA LEU A 174 12.04 -9.03 12.59
C LEU A 174 10.81 -9.39 13.45
N PRO A 175 9.95 -8.40 13.76
CA PRO A 175 8.65 -8.66 14.38
C PRO A 175 7.84 -9.63 13.52
N ARG A 176 7.22 -10.61 14.17
CA ARG A 176 6.50 -11.68 13.49
C ARG A 176 5.14 -11.92 14.14
N VAL A 177 4.09 -11.98 13.35
CA VAL A 177 2.76 -12.41 13.78
C VAL A 177 2.75 -13.93 13.95
N THR A 178 2.28 -14.42 15.10
CA THR A 178 2.16 -15.84 15.41
C THR A 178 0.71 -16.32 15.49
N GLY A 179 -0.24 -15.39 15.60
CA GLY A 179 -1.66 -15.71 15.61
C GLY A 179 -2.52 -14.47 15.43
N ILE A 180 -3.65 -14.66 14.74
CA ILE A 180 -4.73 -13.68 14.63
C ILE A 180 -6.03 -14.42 14.91
N THR A 181 -6.86 -13.85 15.76
CA THR A 181 -8.23 -14.33 16.02
C THR A 181 -9.19 -13.18 15.78
N VAL A 182 -10.19 -13.40 14.94
CA VAL A 182 -11.30 -12.47 14.73
C VAL A 182 -12.52 -13.07 15.39
N ASP A 183 -13.20 -12.31 16.22
CA ASP A 183 -14.44 -12.68 16.89
C ASP A 183 -15.54 -11.69 16.47
N ASP A 184 -16.32 -12.11 15.49
CA ASP A 184 -17.41 -11.29 14.92
C ASP A 184 -18.57 -11.09 15.89
N GLU A 185 -18.75 -11.97 16.89
CA GLU A 185 -19.83 -11.84 17.87
C GLU A 185 -19.52 -10.72 18.88
N ASN A 186 -18.25 -10.60 19.24
CA ASN A 186 -17.76 -9.60 20.20
C ASN A 186 -17.15 -8.37 19.54
N ASP A 187 -17.06 -8.33 18.21
CA ASP A 187 -16.36 -7.29 17.43
C ASP A 187 -14.92 -7.07 17.89
N THR A 188 -14.16 -8.14 18.09
CA THR A 188 -12.77 -8.06 18.53
C THR A 188 -11.81 -8.70 17.55
N ILE A 189 -10.60 -8.17 17.50
CA ILE A 189 -9.45 -8.76 16.81
C ILE A 189 -8.32 -8.87 17.81
N THR A 190 -7.84 -10.10 18.01
CA THR A 190 -6.69 -10.37 18.88
C THR A 190 -5.49 -10.78 18.04
N VAL A 191 -4.34 -10.17 18.29
CA VAL A 191 -3.06 -10.46 17.64
C VAL A 191 -2.05 -10.96 18.67
N THR A 192 -1.36 -12.03 18.31
CA THR A 192 -0.21 -12.54 19.04
C THR A 192 1.02 -12.41 18.17
N ALA A 193 2.11 -11.88 18.71
CA ALA A 193 3.35 -11.65 17.96
C ALA A 193 4.60 -11.98 18.81
N GLU A 194 5.71 -12.16 18.12
CA GLU A 194 7.06 -12.37 18.67
C GLU A 194 8.02 -11.33 18.10
N ASN A 195 9.12 -11.07 18.81
CA ASN A 195 10.15 -10.09 18.43
C ASN A 195 9.58 -8.67 18.25
N ALA A 196 8.53 -8.34 18.96
CA ALA A 196 7.89 -7.03 18.93
C ALA A 196 7.80 -6.46 20.35
N ASP A 197 8.17 -5.20 20.49
CA ASP A 197 8.09 -4.44 21.74
C ASP A 197 6.78 -3.65 21.80
N LYS A 198 6.13 -3.46 20.62
CA LYS A 198 4.96 -2.63 20.48
C LYS A 198 4.03 -3.15 19.39
N ILE A 199 2.73 -3.11 19.64
CA ILE A 199 1.64 -3.25 18.67
C ILE A 199 0.85 -1.95 18.64
N GLN A 200 0.59 -1.40 17.44
CA GLN A 200 -0.27 -0.25 17.25
C GLN A 200 -1.43 -0.62 16.33
N TRP A 201 -2.65 -0.36 16.75
CA TRP A 201 -3.86 -0.47 15.95
C TRP A 201 -4.14 0.87 15.26
N ILE A 202 -4.45 0.82 13.99
CA ILE A 202 -4.55 2.01 13.13
C ILE A 202 -5.80 1.95 12.28
N ALA A 203 -6.55 3.05 12.26
CA ALA A 203 -7.57 3.35 11.26
C ALA A 203 -7.46 4.83 10.87
N ASN A 204 -7.76 5.16 9.62
CA ASN A 204 -7.84 6.55 9.14
C ASN A 204 -6.57 7.37 9.47
N GLU A 205 -5.38 6.77 9.37
CA GLU A 205 -4.06 7.34 9.72
C GLU A 205 -3.85 7.58 11.23
N LYS A 206 -4.82 7.26 12.09
CA LYS A 206 -4.72 7.44 13.54
C LYS A 206 -4.32 6.15 14.23
N ILE A 207 -3.49 6.25 15.26
CA ILE A 207 -3.28 5.17 16.22
C ILE A 207 -4.49 5.18 17.14
N LEU A 208 -5.26 4.09 17.13
CA LEU A 208 -6.43 3.89 17.99
C LEU A 208 -5.99 3.38 19.38
N GLU A 209 -5.15 2.36 19.36
CA GLU A 209 -4.59 1.74 20.56
C GLU A 209 -3.13 1.36 20.37
N GLU A 210 -2.40 1.34 21.46
CA GLU A 210 -1.02 0.90 21.53
C GLU A 210 -0.82 -0.04 22.71
N THR A 211 -0.24 -1.22 22.46
CA THR A 211 0.21 -2.16 23.46
C THR A 211 1.73 -2.23 23.44
N THR A 212 2.37 -2.05 24.57
CA THR A 212 3.83 -2.16 24.72
C THR A 212 4.19 -3.26 25.70
N VAL A 213 5.32 -3.91 25.45
CA VAL A 213 5.89 -4.93 26.35
C VAL A 213 7.27 -4.46 26.77
N ASN A 214 7.57 -4.54 28.07
CA ASN A 214 8.82 -4.05 28.63
C ASN A 214 10.00 -5.03 28.50
N GLU A 215 9.74 -6.26 28.09
CA GLU A 215 10.78 -7.29 27.93
C GLU A 215 10.51 -8.08 26.65
N GLY A 216 11.52 -8.19 25.77
CA GLY A 216 11.44 -8.88 24.50
C GLY A 216 10.89 -10.29 24.64
N GLY A 217 9.76 -10.55 24.00
CA GLY A 217 9.07 -11.81 24.14
C GLY A 217 7.81 -11.87 23.28
N LYS A 218 6.85 -12.60 23.77
CA LYS A 218 5.53 -12.74 23.15
C LYS A 218 4.63 -11.60 23.59
N ILE A 219 4.09 -10.87 22.65
CA ILE A 219 3.14 -9.78 22.89
C ILE A 219 1.75 -10.20 22.38
N ILE A 220 0.71 -9.85 23.13
CA ILE A 220 -0.70 -10.05 22.77
C ILE A 220 -1.40 -8.71 22.87
N SER A 221 -2.16 -8.36 21.85
CA SER A 221 -2.99 -7.16 21.82
C SER A 221 -4.36 -7.50 21.25
N GLU A 222 -5.39 -6.96 21.84
CA GLU A 222 -6.78 -7.06 21.38
C GLU A 222 -7.32 -5.66 21.16
N ILE A 223 -8.04 -5.46 20.06
CA ILE A 223 -8.85 -4.25 19.82
C ILE A 223 -10.31 -4.62 19.83
N LYS A 224 -11.13 -3.78 20.46
CA LYS A 224 -12.60 -3.87 20.46
C LYS A 224 -13.16 -2.82 19.52
N LEU A 225 -13.59 -3.23 18.34
CA LEU A 225 -13.98 -2.33 17.26
C LEU A 225 -15.10 -1.36 17.65
N ARG A 226 -16.04 -1.81 18.49
CA ARG A 226 -17.16 -0.96 18.99
C ARG A 226 -16.68 0.23 19.81
N GLU A 227 -15.60 0.08 20.56
CA GLU A 227 -15.04 1.18 21.37
C GLU A 227 -14.43 2.29 20.52
N HIS A 228 -14.14 2.01 19.24
CA HIS A 228 -13.56 2.92 18.25
C HIS A 228 -14.47 3.22 17.06
N SER A 229 -15.77 2.96 17.17
CA SER A 229 -16.72 3.11 16.06
C SER A 229 -16.73 4.51 15.43
N ASP A 230 -16.42 5.56 16.19
CA ASP A 230 -16.35 6.95 15.69
C ASP A 230 -15.04 7.22 14.90
N ASP A 231 -13.99 6.45 15.15
CA ASP A 231 -12.70 6.61 14.50
C ASP A 231 -12.47 5.60 13.36
N ILE A 232 -13.23 4.51 13.30
CA ILE A 232 -13.15 3.50 12.23
C ILE A 232 -14.18 3.81 11.16
N THR A 233 -13.75 4.11 9.93
CA THR A 233 -14.68 4.28 8.80
C THR A 233 -14.99 2.95 8.12
N CYS A 234 -13.99 2.23 7.63
CA CYS A 234 -14.23 1.01 6.85
C CYS A 234 -13.13 -0.05 7.00
N TYR A 235 -12.07 0.24 7.77
CA TYR A 235 -11.00 -0.70 8.01
C TYR A 235 -10.27 -0.43 9.32
N VAL A 236 -9.63 -1.45 9.83
CA VAL A 236 -8.59 -1.37 10.86
C VAL A 236 -7.38 -2.19 10.39
N ARG A 237 -6.20 -1.78 10.75
CA ARG A 237 -4.95 -2.53 10.54
C ARG A 237 -4.06 -2.40 11.76
N PHE A 238 -3.03 -3.22 11.84
CA PHE A 238 -2.03 -3.08 12.89
C PHE A 238 -0.61 -3.05 12.33
N GLN A 239 0.30 -2.58 13.16
CA GLN A 239 1.74 -2.69 12.92
C GLN A 239 2.46 -3.11 14.18
N LEU A 240 3.51 -3.91 14.00
CA LEU A 240 4.39 -4.39 15.06
C LEU A 240 5.72 -3.65 14.90
N ILE A 241 6.25 -3.15 16.01
CA ILE A 241 7.54 -2.48 16.06
C ILE A 241 8.41 -3.24 17.07
N GLY A 242 9.66 -3.51 16.72
CA GLY A 242 10.64 -4.15 17.55
C GLY A 242 12.07 -3.80 17.15
N GLU A 243 13.03 -4.34 17.88
CA GLU A 243 14.47 -4.09 17.65
C GLU A 243 14.89 -4.46 16.21
N GLY A 244 14.31 -5.54 15.65
CA GLY A 244 14.62 -5.99 14.29
C GLY A 244 14.02 -5.12 13.17
N GLY A 245 13.05 -4.25 13.46
CA GLY A 245 12.35 -3.44 12.47
C GLY A 245 10.85 -3.36 12.68
N ILE A 246 10.09 -3.43 11.60
CA ILE A 246 8.63 -3.26 11.58
C ILE A 246 7.95 -4.37 10.78
N CYS A 247 6.70 -4.69 11.17
CA CYS A 247 5.79 -5.55 10.41
C CYS A 247 4.44 -4.85 10.28
N PHE A 248 3.93 -4.69 9.07
CA PHE A 248 2.60 -4.14 8.78
C PHE A 248 1.64 -5.26 8.41
N SER A 249 0.45 -5.24 9.01
CA SER A 249 -0.65 -6.12 8.58
C SER A 249 -1.31 -5.60 7.31
N GLN A 250 -2.09 -6.47 6.68
CA GLN A 250 -3.13 -6.06 5.73
C GLN A 250 -4.34 -5.49 6.50
N PRO A 251 -5.19 -4.65 5.85
CA PRO A 251 -6.38 -4.11 6.50
C PRO A 251 -7.45 -5.18 6.67
N PHE A 252 -8.09 -5.18 7.83
CA PHE A 252 -9.34 -5.85 8.09
C PHE A 252 -10.48 -4.91 7.71
N THR A 253 -11.35 -5.32 6.83
CA THR A 253 -12.51 -4.54 6.44
C THR A 253 -13.56 -4.60 7.56
N CYS A 254 -14.01 -3.44 8.01
CA CYS A 254 -15.05 -3.29 9.02
C CYS A 254 -16.33 -2.80 8.32
N ASP A 255 -17.33 -3.67 8.17
CA ASP A 255 -18.60 -3.35 7.53
C ASP A 255 -19.74 -3.49 8.53
N ASP A 256 -20.38 -2.40 8.84
CA ASP A 256 -21.59 -2.34 9.68
C ASP A 256 -22.89 -2.35 8.87
N GLY A 257 -22.82 -2.68 7.57
CA GLY A 257 -23.94 -2.67 6.64
C GLY A 257 -24.33 -1.29 6.09
N ASN A 258 -23.56 -0.24 6.40
CA ASN A 258 -23.83 1.12 5.95
C ASN A 258 -22.60 1.87 5.44
N MET A 259 -21.70 1.17 4.77
CA MET A 259 -20.48 1.76 4.21
C MET A 259 -20.71 2.90 3.22
N ALA A 260 -21.88 2.92 2.56
CA ALA A 260 -22.22 3.97 1.60
C ALA A 260 -22.16 5.39 2.18
N ARG A 261 -22.32 5.56 3.52
CA ARG A 261 -22.20 6.86 4.20
C ARG A 261 -20.78 7.45 4.14
N PHE A 262 -19.78 6.62 3.95
CA PHE A 262 -18.38 7.04 3.85
C PHE A 262 -17.94 7.40 2.42
N ILE A 263 -18.83 7.28 1.44
CA ILE A 263 -18.51 7.65 0.06
C ILE A 263 -18.29 9.16 -0.03
N ILE A 264 -17.03 9.54 -0.29
CA ILE A 264 -16.68 10.94 -0.55
C ILE A 264 -17.22 11.33 -1.92
N GLU A 265 -18.24 12.18 -1.97
CA GLU A 265 -18.80 12.66 -3.22
C GLU A 265 -17.80 13.48 -4.04
N ASP A 266 -17.91 13.36 -5.35
CA ASP A 266 -17.12 14.16 -6.27
C ASP A 266 -17.81 15.51 -6.54
N ASN A 267 -17.50 16.49 -5.71
CA ASN A 267 -18.07 17.85 -5.79
C ASN A 267 -17.45 18.72 -6.90
N ARG A 268 -16.60 18.16 -7.78
CA ARG A 268 -16.05 18.89 -8.91
C ARG A 268 -17.16 19.20 -9.92
N THR A 269 -17.11 20.40 -10.49
CA THR A 269 -18.00 20.76 -11.59
C THR A 269 -17.72 19.90 -12.82
N ASP A 270 -18.68 19.77 -13.74
CA ASP A 270 -18.49 19.03 -14.98
C ASP A 270 -17.34 19.60 -15.83
N MET A 271 -17.11 20.89 -15.76
CA MET A 271 -15.96 21.54 -16.41
C MET A 271 -14.64 21.08 -15.78
N GLN A 272 -14.57 20.99 -14.46
CA GLN A 272 -13.37 20.48 -13.77
C GLN A 272 -13.11 19.00 -14.11
N LYS A 273 -14.15 18.17 -14.12
CA LYS A 273 -14.06 16.77 -14.55
C LYS A 273 -13.58 16.64 -15.98
N PHE A 274 -14.11 17.49 -16.88
CA PHE A 274 -13.68 17.53 -18.29
C PHE A 274 -12.22 17.96 -18.44
N LEU A 275 -11.80 19.02 -17.75
CA LEU A 275 -10.41 19.50 -17.77
C LEU A 275 -9.44 18.45 -17.21
N ASP A 276 -9.78 17.79 -16.13
CA ASP A 276 -8.95 16.71 -15.56
C ASP A 276 -8.81 15.54 -16.55
N LYS A 277 -9.91 15.16 -17.23
CA LYS A 277 -9.88 14.14 -18.27
C LYS A 277 -9.04 14.55 -19.46
N LEU A 278 -9.13 15.81 -19.88
CA LEU A 278 -8.34 16.36 -20.98
C LEU A 278 -6.84 16.39 -20.63
N ILE A 279 -6.50 16.85 -19.43
CA ILE A 279 -5.12 16.84 -18.90
C ILE A 279 -4.58 15.41 -18.86
N HIS A 280 -5.38 14.45 -18.38
CA HIS A 280 -5.01 13.05 -18.35
C HIS A 280 -4.71 12.51 -19.77
N ILE A 281 -5.59 12.77 -20.73
CA ILE A 281 -5.39 12.39 -22.14
C ILE A 281 -4.12 13.03 -22.70
N LEU A 282 -3.93 14.33 -22.48
CA LEU A 282 -2.75 15.05 -22.99
C LEU A 282 -1.46 14.56 -22.33
N SER A 283 -1.49 14.26 -21.03
CA SER A 283 -0.32 13.74 -20.31
C SER A 283 0.05 12.31 -20.72
N SER A 284 -0.89 11.52 -21.21
CA SER A 284 -0.66 10.18 -21.77
C SER A 284 -0.16 10.20 -23.22
N MET A 285 -0.19 11.34 -23.89
CA MET A 285 0.30 11.43 -25.27
C MET A 285 1.83 11.38 -25.33
N ARG A 286 2.36 10.52 -26.18
CA ARG A 286 3.80 10.29 -26.38
C ARG A 286 4.62 11.58 -26.59
N ILE A 287 4.04 12.57 -27.27
CA ILE A 287 4.65 13.88 -27.52
C ILE A 287 4.85 14.67 -26.23
N TYR A 288 3.90 14.64 -25.29
CA TYR A 288 3.98 15.38 -24.03
C TYR A 288 5.09 14.83 -23.14
N VAL A 289 5.25 13.52 -23.08
CA VAL A 289 6.32 12.85 -22.30
C VAL A 289 7.69 13.23 -22.85
N VAL A 290 7.85 13.24 -24.19
CA VAL A 290 9.10 13.66 -24.85
C VAL A 290 9.43 15.14 -24.55
N PHE A 291 8.42 16.02 -24.56
CA PHE A 291 8.61 17.42 -24.21
C PHE A 291 8.99 17.63 -22.73
N GLN A 292 8.39 16.89 -21.81
CA GLN A 292 8.76 16.96 -20.38
C GLN A 292 10.19 16.45 -20.14
N GLU A 293 10.63 15.38 -20.81
CA GLU A 293 12.01 14.90 -20.70
C GLU A 293 13.02 15.85 -21.31
N LEU A 294 12.69 16.46 -22.46
CA LEU A 294 13.52 17.52 -23.07
C LEU A 294 13.63 18.74 -22.13
N TYR A 295 12.53 19.19 -21.56
CA TYR A 295 12.52 20.32 -20.63
C TYR A 295 13.37 20.03 -19.37
N ARG A 296 13.28 18.81 -18.79
CA ARG A 296 14.11 18.39 -17.63
C ARG A 296 15.60 18.25 -17.96
N LYS A 297 15.96 18.06 -19.23
CA LYS A 297 17.37 17.97 -19.67
C LYS A 297 17.99 19.33 -19.98
N ILE A 298 17.17 20.33 -20.20
CA ILE A 298 17.60 21.68 -20.58
C ILE A 298 17.59 22.63 -19.38
N PHE A 299 16.69 22.40 -18.42
CA PHE A 299 16.51 23.15 -17.16
C PHE A 299 16.60 22.23 -15.93
#